data_f93b668249801475a4babe29e1653ac3
#
_entry.id   f93b668249801475a4babe29e1653ac3
#
_cell.length_a   1.000
_cell.length_b   1.000
_cell.length_c   1.000
_cell.angle_alpha   90.00
_cell.angle_beta   90.00
_cell.angle_gamma   90.00
#
_symmetry.space_group_name_H-M   'P 1'
#
loop_
_entity.id
_entity.type
_entity.pdbx_description
1 polymer ?
#
loop_
_entity_poly.entity_id
_entity_poly.type
_entity_poly.pdbx_seq_one_letter_code
_entity_poly.pdbx_strand_id
1 'polypeptide(L)'
;MYGAQLIDALRRREPALEFFGVGGDRMRGAGCDTIIDAKDLAVVGITEILSHLPKIYGLFHRLIEEADRHRPDLAIVIDSPAFNWRVARQMKKRGIPVVYYVAPQFWAWRQGRVKLLRKYVTKALVIFPFEEKYYRDRGVEAVFVGHPLAELPQPSISRETYAAQNRLDPGKPWIVLMPGSRAKEVRMNLGTIVDSVLLLGGDYEYLLPVAPTLSPEFLYREMGEDEMGDPRMELPDIKLVPDALPALYHSRTGIIASGTATVEAAMMSTPFVMVYRVSPLTYALGKPRIKVPYFAMVNLIAGERIVPELVQDDFTAERVVNELNQILPDGPRRQTMLEGLVRVKTLLRSPDLRDPRPAAERAADEIFRSQGTGDR
;
A
#
# COMPACT_ATOMS: atom_id res chain seq x y z
N MET A 1 0.75 11.02 -4.24
CA MET A 1 0.34 10.40 -5.50
C MET A 1 -1.18 10.50 -5.68
N TYR A 2 -2.03 9.82 -4.93
CA TYR A 2 -3.49 9.77 -5.12
C TYR A 2 -4.17 11.13 -5.16
N GLY A 3 -3.79 12.06 -4.26
CA GLY A 3 -4.35 13.42 -4.25
C GLY A 3 -4.06 14.20 -5.53
N ALA A 4 -2.84 14.13 -6.05
CA ALA A 4 -2.48 14.81 -7.31
C ALA A 4 -3.28 14.25 -8.50
N GLN A 5 -3.34 12.93 -8.64
CA GLN A 5 -4.13 12.30 -9.71
C GLN A 5 -5.62 12.68 -9.65
N LEU A 6 -6.17 12.78 -8.43
CA LEU A 6 -7.56 13.18 -8.24
C LEU A 6 -7.78 14.66 -8.59
N ILE A 7 -6.86 15.56 -8.19
CA ILE A 7 -6.91 16.99 -8.55
C ILE A 7 -6.88 17.15 -10.07
N ASP A 8 -5.97 16.43 -10.76
CA ASP A 8 -5.87 16.48 -12.22
C ASP A 8 -7.17 15.99 -12.89
N ALA A 9 -7.79 14.91 -12.36
CA ALA A 9 -9.05 14.38 -12.87
C ALA A 9 -10.23 15.36 -12.65
N LEU A 10 -10.30 16.02 -11.49
CA LEU A 10 -11.33 17.01 -11.18
C LEU A 10 -11.18 18.26 -12.07
N ARG A 11 -9.95 18.77 -12.23
CA ARG A 11 -9.67 19.96 -13.06
C ARG A 11 -9.93 19.75 -14.55
N ARG A 12 -9.72 18.54 -15.06
CA ARG A 12 -10.08 18.23 -16.46
C ARG A 12 -11.57 18.43 -16.74
N ARG A 13 -12.44 18.30 -15.73
CA ARG A 13 -13.89 18.49 -15.85
C ARG A 13 -14.33 19.91 -15.55
N GLU A 14 -13.73 20.50 -14.52
CA GLU A 14 -14.06 21.86 -14.07
C GLU A 14 -12.73 22.60 -13.78
N PRO A 15 -12.19 23.32 -14.78
CA PRO A 15 -10.90 24.02 -14.65
C PRO A 15 -10.88 25.12 -13.58
N ALA A 16 -12.05 25.65 -13.22
CA ALA A 16 -12.18 26.75 -12.24
C ALA A 16 -12.08 26.27 -10.78
N LEU A 17 -11.99 24.95 -10.52
CA LEU A 17 -11.87 24.43 -9.17
C LEU A 17 -10.58 24.87 -8.49
N GLU A 18 -10.73 25.39 -7.28
CA GLU A 18 -9.64 25.73 -6.37
C GLU A 18 -9.44 24.64 -5.33
N PHE A 19 -8.17 24.33 -5.04
CA PHE A 19 -7.80 23.29 -4.09
C PHE A 19 -6.83 23.83 -3.06
N PHE A 20 -7.12 23.63 -1.79
CA PHE A 20 -6.21 23.93 -0.69
C PHE A 20 -6.21 22.80 0.36
N GLY A 21 -5.15 22.71 1.15
CA GLY A 21 -5.12 21.74 2.24
C GLY A 21 -3.74 21.18 2.58
N VAL A 22 -3.72 19.90 2.99
CA VAL A 22 -2.52 19.16 3.32
C VAL A 22 -2.02 18.42 2.08
N GLY A 23 -0.80 18.67 1.65
CA GLY A 23 -0.23 18.04 0.46
C GLY A 23 1.30 18.07 0.45
N GLY A 24 1.87 17.42 -0.54
CA GLY A 24 3.30 17.48 -0.84
C GLY A 24 3.56 17.97 -2.27
N ASP A 25 4.80 17.87 -2.73
CA ASP A 25 5.26 18.43 -4.01
C ASP A 25 4.39 18.05 -5.21
N ARG A 26 3.91 16.79 -5.27
CA ARG A 26 3.04 16.33 -6.37
C ARG A 26 1.67 17.02 -6.37
N MET A 27 1.09 17.30 -5.19
CA MET A 27 -0.18 18.02 -5.11
C MET A 27 0.01 19.50 -5.42
N ARG A 28 1.14 20.11 -4.99
CA ARG A 28 1.52 21.46 -5.41
C ARG A 28 1.66 21.56 -6.90
N GLY A 29 2.35 20.60 -7.53
CA GLY A 29 2.48 20.53 -8.99
C GLY A 29 1.13 20.38 -9.72
N ALA A 30 0.15 19.70 -9.12
CA ALA A 30 -1.22 19.61 -9.61
C ALA A 30 -2.06 20.87 -9.31
N GLY A 31 -1.49 21.92 -8.68
CA GLY A 31 -2.11 23.20 -8.41
C GLY A 31 -2.91 23.28 -7.10
N CYS A 32 -2.61 22.45 -6.13
CA CYS A 32 -3.15 22.58 -4.78
C CYS A 32 -2.35 23.60 -3.98
N ASP A 33 -3.03 24.59 -3.38
CA ASP A 33 -2.43 25.45 -2.35
C ASP A 33 -2.21 24.60 -1.09
N THR A 34 -0.95 24.19 -0.86
CA THR A 34 -0.59 23.35 0.27
C THR A 34 -0.28 24.19 1.51
N ILE A 35 -1.29 24.44 2.32
CA ILE A 35 -1.18 25.16 3.59
C ILE A 35 -0.26 24.44 4.58
N ILE A 36 -0.27 23.11 4.52
CA ILE A 36 0.52 22.22 5.38
C ILE A 36 1.25 21.21 4.51
N ASP A 37 2.56 21.06 4.71
CA ASP A 37 3.31 20.00 4.04
C ASP A 37 2.99 18.64 4.70
N ALA A 38 2.69 17.64 3.88
CA ALA A 38 2.40 16.28 4.35
C ALA A 38 3.58 15.66 5.13
N LYS A 39 4.83 16.10 4.85
CA LYS A 39 6.02 15.69 5.58
C LYS A 39 5.96 16.10 7.05
N ASP A 40 5.31 17.22 7.37
CA ASP A 40 5.14 17.69 8.74
C ASP A 40 4.19 16.83 9.59
N LEU A 41 3.32 16.07 8.94
CA LEU A 41 2.41 15.11 9.58
C LEU A 41 2.97 13.67 9.60
N ALA A 42 4.02 13.41 8.84
CA ALA A 42 4.68 12.11 8.77
C ALA A 42 5.58 11.92 10.01
N VAL A 43 5.03 11.43 11.10
CA VAL A 43 5.78 11.10 12.32
C VAL A 43 6.16 9.64 12.29
N VAL A 44 7.46 9.37 12.38
CA VAL A 44 8.04 8.02 12.37
C VAL A 44 8.35 7.61 13.82
N GLY A 45 7.57 6.65 14.34
CA GLY A 45 7.81 6.05 15.65
C GLY A 45 6.81 6.44 16.76
N ILE A 46 6.57 5.51 17.72
CA ILE A 46 5.58 5.69 18.81
C ILE A 46 6.07 6.70 19.85
N THR A 47 7.35 6.69 20.16
CA THR A 47 7.99 7.62 21.12
C THR A 47 8.02 9.04 20.57
N GLU A 48 8.20 9.21 19.27
CA GLU A 48 8.20 10.51 18.59
C GLU A 48 6.79 11.10 18.47
N ILE A 49 5.74 10.26 18.41
CA ILE A 49 4.35 10.72 18.36
C ILE A 49 4.02 11.62 19.56
N LEU A 50 4.45 11.27 20.77
CA LEU A 50 4.13 12.04 21.97
C LEU A 50 4.77 13.43 21.97
N SER A 51 6.02 13.55 21.53
CA SER A 51 6.73 14.84 21.42
C SER A 51 6.19 15.74 20.31
N HIS A 52 5.61 15.15 19.24
CA HIS A 52 5.09 15.90 18.10
C HIS A 52 3.57 16.20 18.19
N LEU A 53 2.88 15.70 19.22
CA LEU A 53 1.44 15.98 19.41
C LEU A 53 1.10 17.48 19.42
N PRO A 54 1.85 18.38 20.09
CA PRO A 54 1.56 19.82 20.05
C PRO A 54 1.68 20.40 18.63
N LYS A 55 2.71 20.00 17.86
CA LYS A 55 2.89 20.41 16.45
C LYS A 55 1.73 19.93 15.60
N ILE A 56 1.37 18.65 15.68
CA ILE A 56 0.25 18.08 14.91
C ILE A 56 -1.07 18.77 15.28
N TYR A 57 -1.26 19.09 16.55
CA TYR A 57 -2.44 19.82 17.02
C TYR A 57 -2.49 21.23 16.45
N GLY A 58 -1.37 21.98 16.45
CA GLY A 58 -1.26 23.30 15.84
C GLY A 58 -1.55 23.28 14.33
N LEU A 59 -0.98 22.31 13.60
CA LEU A 59 -1.23 22.12 12.17
C LEU A 59 -2.72 21.79 11.91
N PHE A 60 -3.31 20.96 12.76
CA PHE A 60 -4.74 20.65 12.67
C PHE A 60 -5.61 21.91 12.84
N HIS A 61 -5.32 22.76 13.84
CA HIS A 61 -6.05 24.02 14.04
C HIS A 61 -5.90 24.97 12.85
N ARG A 62 -4.68 25.12 12.35
CA ARG A 62 -4.41 25.94 11.15
C ARG A 62 -5.24 25.46 9.95
N LEU A 63 -5.32 24.14 9.72
CA LEU A 63 -6.17 23.61 8.63
C LEU A 63 -7.66 23.97 8.82
N ILE A 64 -8.14 23.92 10.06
CA ILE A 64 -9.54 24.23 10.36
C ILE A 64 -9.83 25.74 10.22
N GLU A 65 -8.90 26.60 10.63
CA GLU A 65 -9.00 28.05 10.45
C GLU A 65 -9.03 28.43 8.96
N GLU A 66 -8.20 27.78 8.13
CA GLU A 66 -8.23 27.98 6.69
C GLU A 66 -9.55 27.49 6.07
N ALA A 67 -10.09 26.38 6.55
CA ALA A 67 -11.40 25.91 6.11
C ALA A 67 -12.53 26.91 6.50
N ASP A 68 -12.43 27.56 7.66
CA ASP A 68 -13.37 28.60 8.08
C ASP A 68 -13.26 29.88 7.20
N ARG A 69 -12.03 30.20 6.75
CA ARG A 69 -11.75 31.36 5.89
C ARG A 69 -12.23 31.14 4.45
N HIS A 70 -11.88 29.99 3.87
CA HIS A 70 -12.17 29.67 2.47
C HIS A 70 -13.57 29.11 2.24
N ARG A 71 -14.23 28.56 3.29
CA ARG A 71 -15.56 27.94 3.22
C ARG A 71 -15.72 26.98 2.03
N PRO A 72 -14.95 25.89 1.97
CA PRO A 72 -14.97 24.99 0.83
C PRO A 72 -16.35 24.32 0.68
N ASP A 73 -16.76 24.10 -0.56
CA ASP A 73 -18.01 23.40 -0.89
C ASP A 73 -17.93 21.90 -0.55
N LEU A 74 -16.72 21.34 -0.54
CA LEU A 74 -16.46 19.92 -0.29
C LEU A 74 -15.11 19.71 0.39
N ALA A 75 -15.05 18.79 1.33
CA ALA A 75 -13.81 18.30 1.89
C ALA A 75 -13.52 16.87 1.37
N ILE A 76 -12.34 16.67 0.80
CA ILE A 76 -11.86 15.36 0.37
C ILE A 76 -10.73 14.91 1.30
N VAL A 77 -10.94 13.83 2.03
CA VAL A 77 -9.91 13.25 2.90
C VAL A 77 -9.40 11.95 2.28
N ILE A 78 -8.08 11.74 2.28
CA ILE A 78 -7.43 10.62 1.57
C ILE A 78 -6.61 9.83 2.56
N ASP A 79 -6.87 8.51 2.68
CA ASP A 79 -6.13 7.60 3.57
C ASP A 79 -5.99 8.17 5.02
N SER A 80 -4.86 7.94 5.69
CA SER A 80 -4.47 8.54 6.99
C SER A 80 -5.61 8.61 8.04
N PRO A 81 -6.20 7.47 8.45
CA PRO A 81 -7.42 7.45 9.27
C PRO A 81 -7.27 8.12 10.63
N ALA A 82 -6.06 8.13 11.22
CA ALA A 82 -5.82 8.74 12.53
C ALA A 82 -6.04 10.26 12.53
N PHE A 83 -5.71 10.93 11.44
CA PHE A 83 -5.89 12.37 11.26
C PHE A 83 -7.26 12.69 10.62
N ASN A 84 -7.58 12.01 9.56
CA ASN A 84 -8.69 12.36 8.67
C ASN A 84 -10.10 12.21 9.28
N TRP A 85 -10.33 11.27 10.22
CA TRP A 85 -11.64 11.24 10.88
C TRP A 85 -11.91 12.47 11.76
N ARG A 86 -10.83 13.11 12.29
CA ARG A 86 -10.94 14.37 13.04
C ARG A 86 -11.27 15.54 12.13
N VAL A 87 -10.61 15.59 10.94
CA VAL A 87 -10.94 16.57 9.89
C VAL A 87 -12.37 16.38 9.44
N ALA A 88 -12.78 15.16 9.08
CA ALA A 88 -14.15 14.85 8.67
C ALA A 88 -15.20 15.30 9.69
N ARG A 89 -14.93 15.07 11.00
CA ARG A 89 -15.80 15.55 12.08
C ARG A 89 -15.93 17.07 12.10
N GLN A 90 -14.85 17.81 11.88
CA GLN A 90 -14.88 19.28 11.89
C GLN A 90 -15.59 19.85 10.65
N MET A 91 -15.36 19.25 9.49
CA MET A 91 -16.06 19.64 8.25
C MET A 91 -17.58 19.40 8.38
N LYS A 92 -17.98 18.23 8.87
CA LYS A 92 -19.40 17.92 9.12
C LYS A 92 -20.07 18.89 10.10
N LYS A 93 -19.35 19.36 11.14
CA LYS A 93 -19.88 20.38 12.06
C LYS A 93 -20.13 21.73 11.39
N ARG A 94 -19.44 22.03 10.31
CA ARG A 94 -19.55 23.25 9.50
C ARG A 94 -20.55 23.12 8.36
N GLY A 95 -21.23 21.98 8.25
CA GLY A 95 -22.14 21.70 7.16
C GLY A 95 -21.44 21.34 5.84
N ILE A 96 -20.11 21.23 5.84
CA ILE A 96 -19.32 20.89 4.66
C ILE A 96 -19.42 19.37 4.44
N PRO A 97 -19.87 18.90 3.26
CA PRO A 97 -19.90 17.49 2.93
C PRO A 97 -18.47 16.90 2.86
N VAL A 98 -18.34 15.62 3.15
CA VAL A 98 -17.04 14.94 3.22
C VAL A 98 -17.03 13.71 2.32
N VAL A 99 -16.12 13.68 1.37
CA VAL A 99 -15.79 12.47 0.60
C VAL A 99 -14.50 11.86 1.17
N TYR A 100 -14.53 10.56 1.44
CA TYR A 100 -13.34 9.82 1.89
C TYR A 100 -12.81 8.98 0.73
N TYR A 101 -11.72 9.40 0.11
CA TYR A 101 -11.04 8.64 -0.94
C TYR A 101 -9.94 7.76 -0.34
N VAL A 102 -9.82 6.53 -0.80
CA VAL A 102 -8.99 5.47 -0.17
C VAL A 102 -9.43 5.29 1.29
N ALA A 103 -10.68 4.84 1.44
CA ALA A 103 -11.31 4.70 2.76
C ALA A 103 -10.49 3.77 3.68
N PRO A 104 -10.52 3.99 5.01
CA PRO A 104 -9.75 3.19 5.96
C PRO A 104 -10.13 1.72 5.94
N GLN A 105 -9.16 0.83 6.09
CA GLN A 105 -9.38 -0.61 6.12
C GLN A 105 -9.92 -1.09 7.48
N PHE A 106 -11.04 -0.52 7.94
CA PHE A 106 -11.65 -0.90 9.23
C PHE A 106 -12.20 -2.33 9.24
N TRP A 107 -12.43 -2.92 8.08
CA TRP A 107 -12.82 -4.32 7.92
C TRP A 107 -11.77 -5.29 8.46
N ALA A 108 -10.50 -4.93 8.41
CA ALA A 108 -9.41 -5.82 8.82
C ALA A 108 -9.34 -6.03 10.35
N TRP A 109 -9.47 -4.96 11.16
CA TRP A 109 -9.20 -5.08 12.59
C TRP A 109 -9.94 -4.10 13.53
N ARG A 110 -10.53 -3.03 13.02
CA ARG A 110 -11.22 -2.00 13.83
C ARG A 110 -12.65 -1.77 13.38
N GLN A 111 -13.39 -2.84 13.13
CA GLN A 111 -14.74 -2.79 12.55
C GLN A 111 -15.70 -1.84 13.27
N GLY A 112 -15.61 -1.71 14.61
CA GLY A 112 -16.42 -0.75 15.36
C GLY A 112 -16.22 0.72 14.99
N ARG A 113 -15.13 1.07 14.26
CA ARG A 113 -14.89 2.44 13.78
C ARG A 113 -15.65 2.80 12.50
N VAL A 114 -16.29 1.85 11.84
CA VAL A 114 -17.18 2.11 10.70
C VAL A 114 -18.26 3.14 11.06
N LYS A 115 -18.71 3.15 12.32
CA LYS A 115 -19.63 4.17 12.84
C LYS A 115 -19.13 5.61 12.68
N LEU A 116 -17.80 5.84 12.62
CA LEU A 116 -17.22 7.17 12.39
C LEU A 116 -17.43 7.60 10.94
N LEU A 117 -17.24 6.69 9.97
CA LEU A 117 -17.54 6.96 8.58
C LEU A 117 -19.03 7.26 8.41
N ARG A 118 -19.91 6.40 8.92
CA ARG A 118 -21.37 6.61 8.84
C ARG A 118 -21.81 7.97 9.42
N LYS A 119 -21.11 8.45 10.46
CA LYS A 119 -21.47 9.70 11.15
C LYS A 119 -20.93 10.94 10.45
N TYR A 120 -19.72 10.89 9.89
CA TYR A 120 -18.98 12.08 9.48
C TYR A 120 -18.67 12.16 7.99
N VAL A 121 -18.84 11.06 7.25
CA VAL A 121 -18.52 10.99 5.83
C VAL A 121 -19.81 10.91 5.02
N THR A 122 -19.91 11.72 3.98
CA THR A 122 -21.05 11.72 3.06
C THR A 122 -20.95 10.54 2.10
N LYS A 123 -19.77 10.31 1.52
CA LYS A 123 -19.50 9.20 0.59
C LYS A 123 -18.07 8.68 0.79
N ALA A 124 -17.92 7.36 0.82
CA ALA A 124 -16.63 6.68 0.86
C ALA A 124 -16.30 6.11 -0.53
N LEU A 125 -15.19 6.54 -1.12
CA LEU A 125 -14.66 5.99 -2.36
C LEU A 125 -13.61 4.95 -2.00
N VAL A 126 -13.97 3.68 -2.21
CA VAL A 126 -13.17 2.53 -1.80
C VAL A 126 -12.37 1.98 -2.96
N ILE A 127 -11.24 1.34 -2.65
CA ILE A 127 -10.27 0.87 -3.64
C ILE A 127 -10.18 -0.65 -3.76
N PHE A 128 -10.87 -1.40 -2.89
CA PHE A 128 -11.00 -2.84 -2.98
C PHE A 128 -12.46 -3.24 -3.26
N PRO A 129 -12.71 -4.19 -4.16
CA PRO A 129 -14.06 -4.53 -4.62
C PRO A 129 -14.99 -4.99 -3.50
N PHE A 130 -14.47 -5.71 -2.49
CA PHE A 130 -15.26 -6.19 -1.36
C PHE A 130 -15.63 -5.10 -0.34
N GLU A 131 -14.93 -3.95 -0.34
CA GLU A 131 -15.17 -2.86 0.60
C GLU A 131 -16.52 -2.18 0.38
N GLU A 132 -16.95 -2.05 -0.87
CA GLU A 132 -18.23 -1.41 -1.18
C GLU A 132 -19.39 -2.11 -0.46
N LYS A 133 -19.50 -3.42 -0.65
CA LYS A 133 -20.53 -4.22 0.04
C LYS A 133 -20.35 -4.16 1.56
N TYR A 134 -19.11 -4.30 2.04
CA TYR A 134 -18.81 -4.27 3.46
C TYR A 134 -19.29 -2.98 4.15
N TYR A 135 -19.05 -1.82 3.53
CA TYR A 135 -19.43 -0.53 4.07
C TYR A 135 -20.92 -0.23 3.89
N ARG A 136 -21.51 -0.57 2.75
CA ARG A 136 -22.96 -0.41 2.51
C ARG A 136 -23.81 -1.22 3.48
N ASP A 137 -23.43 -2.47 3.75
CA ASP A 137 -24.09 -3.32 4.74
C ASP A 137 -24.09 -2.72 6.17
N ARG A 138 -23.21 -1.73 6.41
CA ARG A 138 -23.07 -1.03 7.71
C ARG A 138 -23.56 0.41 7.69
N GLY A 139 -24.32 0.77 6.65
CA GLY A 139 -24.97 2.08 6.51
C GLY A 139 -24.00 3.22 6.18
N VAL A 140 -22.89 2.92 5.49
CA VAL A 140 -22.00 3.92 4.89
C VAL A 140 -22.26 3.94 3.39
N GLU A 141 -22.53 5.11 2.82
CA GLU A 141 -22.55 5.28 1.38
C GLU A 141 -21.14 5.03 0.83
N ALA A 142 -20.96 3.98 0.08
CA ALA A 142 -19.65 3.58 -0.44
C ALA A 142 -19.75 3.17 -1.90
N VAL A 143 -18.71 3.52 -2.67
CA VAL A 143 -18.58 3.16 -4.10
C VAL A 143 -17.17 2.68 -4.37
N PHE A 144 -17.04 1.53 -5.04
CA PHE A 144 -15.76 1.03 -5.51
C PHE A 144 -15.37 1.77 -6.79
N VAL A 145 -14.25 2.49 -6.75
CA VAL A 145 -13.75 3.29 -7.87
C VAL A 145 -12.54 2.68 -8.58
N GLY A 146 -12.13 1.48 -8.17
CA GLY A 146 -10.89 0.85 -8.62
C GLY A 146 -9.68 1.24 -7.77
N HIS A 147 -8.63 0.46 -7.90
CA HIS A 147 -7.40 0.69 -7.14
C HIS A 147 -6.39 1.49 -7.97
N PRO A 148 -5.85 2.61 -7.46
CA PRO A 148 -4.90 3.43 -8.22
C PRO A 148 -3.64 2.69 -8.67
N LEU A 149 -3.21 1.65 -7.94
CA LEU A 149 -2.07 0.80 -8.35
C LEU A 149 -2.41 -0.12 -9.53
N ALA A 150 -3.69 -0.36 -9.83
CA ALA A 150 -4.07 -1.17 -11.00
C ALA A 150 -3.70 -0.53 -12.35
N GLU A 151 -3.32 0.75 -12.30
CA GLU A 151 -2.94 1.57 -13.45
C GLU A 151 -1.43 1.80 -13.53
N LEU A 152 -0.65 1.14 -12.66
CA LEU A 152 0.80 1.24 -12.73
C LEU A 152 1.27 0.77 -14.10
N PRO A 153 2.03 1.62 -14.82
CA PRO A 153 2.59 1.23 -16.09
C PRO A 153 3.61 0.10 -15.87
N GLN A 154 3.69 -0.79 -16.84
CA GLN A 154 4.81 -1.72 -16.86
C GLN A 154 6.11 -0.93 -17.05
N PRO A 155 7.20 -1.30 -16.36
CA PRO A 155 8.49 -0.67 -16.57
C PRO A 155 8.93 -0.76 -18.02
N SER A 156 9.37 0.37 -18.56
CA SER A 156 9.87 0.45 -19.96
C SER A 156 11.34 0.04 -20.09
N ILE A 157 12.08 -0.06 -18.98
CA ILE A 157 13.47 -0.49 -18.97
C ILE A 157 13.57 -1.98 -19.30
N SER A 158 14.46 -2.35 -20.22
CA SER A 158 14.68 -3.77 -20.53
C SER A 158 15.42 -4.48 -19.38
N ARG A 159 15.31 -5.81 -19.36
CA ARG A 159 15.99 -6.65 -18.39
C ARG A 159 17.51 -6.47 -18.44
N GLU A 160 18.07 -6.40 -19.65
CA GLU A 160 19.50 -6.26 -19.89
C GLU A 160 20.00 -4.90 -19.40
N THR A 161 19.26 -3.82 -19.69
CA THR A 161 19.60 -2.47 -19.24
C THR A 161 19.53 -2.37 -17.71
N TYR A 162 18.47 -2.91 -17.10
CA TYR A 162 18.33 -2.93 -15.65
C TYR A 162 19.42 -3.78 -14.98
N ALA A 163 19.77 -4.92 -15.58
CA ALA A 163 20.87 -5.76 -15.13
C ALA A 163 22.21 -5.03 -15.13
N ALA A 164 22.54 -4.36 -16.25
CA ALA A 164 23.77 -3.59 -16.37
C ALA A 164 23.88 -2.45 -15.32
N GLN A 165 22.78 -1.74 -15.08
CA GLN A 165 22.74 -0.65 -14.09
C GLN A 165 22.92 -1.14 -12.64
N ASN A 166 22.48 -2.36 -12.35
CA ASN A 166 22.47 -2.90 -10.99
C ASN A 166 23.47 -4.04 -10.76
N ARG A 167 24.37 -4.30 -11.73
CA ARG A 167 25.40 -5.36 -11.68
C ARG A 167 24.81 -6.75 -11.46
N LEU A 168 23.72 -7.07 -12.18
CA LEU A 168 23.06 -8.35 -12.15
C LEU A 168 23.43 -9.18 -13.39
N ASP A 169 23.39 -10.49 -13.26
CA ASP A 169 23.47 -11.40 -14.40
C ASP A 169 22.08 -11.55 -15.05
N PRO A 170 21.86 -11.06 -16.29
CA PRO A 170 20.55 -11.21 -16.94
C PRO A 170 20.24 -12.67 -17.33
N GLY A 171 21.23 -13.57 -17.36
CA GLY A 171 21.07 -14.98 -17.66
C GLY A 171 20.54 -15.81 -16.49
N LYS A 172 20.71 -15.34 -15.24
CA LYS A 172 20.21 -16.00 -14.05
C LYS A 172 18.74 -15.65 -13.78
N PRO A 173 17.94 -16.54 -13.16
CA PRO A 173 16.63 -16.14 -12.63
C PRO A 173 16.81 -15.21 -11.42
N TRP A 174 15.98 -14.15 -11.35
CA TRP A 174 16.02 -13.17 -10.26
C TRP A 174 14.94 -13.46 -9.23
N ILE A 175 15.27 -13.25 -7.96
CA ILE A 175 14.36 -13.35 -6.83
C ILE A 175 14.32 -11.99 -6.12
N VAL A 176 13.16 -11.35 -6.11
CA VAL A 176 12.99 -10.07 -5.43
C VAL A 176 12.65 -10.28 -3.96
N LEU A 177 13.32 -9.53 -3.08
CA LEU A 177 13.18 -9.59 -1.62
C LEU A 177 12.56 -8.27 -1.12
N MET A 178 11.38 -8.33 -0.51
CA MET A 178 10.68 -7.16 0.00
C MET A 178 10.31 -7.36 1.48
N PRO A 179 11.23 -7.12 2.42
CA PRO A 179 11.02 -7.37 3.85
C PRO A 179 10.04 -6.41 4.52
N GLY A 180 9.64 -5.35 3.83
CA GLY A 180 8.79 -4.29 4.31
C GLY A 180 9.39 -2.91 4.03
N SER A 181 8.59 -1.86 4.24
CA SER A 181 8.99 -0.47 4.00
C SER A 181 9.33 0.31 5.27
N ARG A 182 9.18 -0.28 6.45
CA ARG A 182 9.48 0.36 7.73
C ARG A 182 10.57 -0.41 8.45
N ALA A 183 11.46 0.31 9.14
CA ALA A 183 12.56 -0.29 9.89
C ALA A 183 12.12 -1.44 10.81
N LYS A 184 10.97 -1.30 11.48
CA LYS A 184 10.44 -2.37 12.35
C LYS A 184 10.02 -3.61 11.55
N GLU A 185 9.45 -3.45 10.37
CA GLU A 185 9.06 -4.57 9.49
C GLU A 185 10.31 -5.30 8.99
N VAL A 186 11.32 -4.54 8.55
CA VAL A 186 12.61 -5.09 8.09
C VAL A 186 13.28 -5.91 9.19
N ARG A 187 13.40 -5.38 10.42
CA ARG A 187 13.98 -6.13 11.55
C ARG A 187 13.28 -7.44 11.85
N MET A 188 11.97 -7.49 11.63
CA MET A 188 11.19 -8.70 11.91
C MET A 188 11.25 -9.75 10.79
N ASN A 189 11.52 -9.33 9.54
CA ASN A 189 11.39 -10.20 8.39
C ASN A 189 12.73 -10.51 7.70
N LEU A 190 13.69 -9.55 7.71
CA LEU A 190 14.88 -9.65 6.85
C LEU A 190 15.79 -10.81 7.25
N GLY A 191 15.96 -11.08 8.54
CA GLY A 191 16.79 -12.19 9.03
C GLY A 191 16.39 -13.52 8.40
N THR A 192 15.11 -13.91 8.53
CA THR A 192 14.59 -15.15 7.92
C THR A 192 14.66 -15.15 6.39
N ILE A 193 14.49 -13.98 5.75
CA ILE A 193 14.66 -13.86 4.29
C ILE A 193 16.11 -14.13 3.90
N VAL A 194 17.09 -13.59 4.62
CA VAL A 194 18.52 -13.83 4.38
C VAL A 194 18.85 -15.31 4.58
N ASP A 195 18.33 -15.95 5.63
CA ASP A 195 18.49 -17.40 5.85
C ASP A 195 17.91 -18.22 4.69
N SER A 196 16.77 -17.78 4.14
CA SER A 196 16.17 -18.42 2.96
C SER A 196 17.05 -18.30 1.72
N VAL A 197 17.71 -17.15 1.53
CA VAL A 197 18.65 -16.91 0.43
C VAL A 197 19.89 -17.81 0.58
N LEU A 198 20.46 -17.90 1.78
CA LEU A 198 21.59 -18.80 2.05
C LEU A 198 21.25 -20.27 1.76
N LEU A 199 20.04 -20.68 2.13
CA LEU A 199 19.56 -22.05 1.91
C LEU A 199 19.26 -22.35 0.43
N LEU A 200 18.82 -21.34 -0.38
CA LEU A 200 18.60 -21.46 -1.82
C LEU A 200 19.89 -21.55 -2.62
N GLY A 201 20.93 -20.84 -2.17
CA GLY A 201 22.26 -20.85 -2.80
C GLY A 201 22.46 -19.85 -3.94
N GLY A 202 23.56 -20.02 -4.69
CA GLY A 202 24.11 -19.04 -5.62
C GLY A 202 23.62 -19.08 -7.07
N ASP A 203 22.63 -19.90 -7.40
CA ASP A 203 22.14 -20.04 -8.80
C ASP A 203 21.18 -18.92 -9.23
N TYR A 204 20.92 -17.97 -8.35
CA TYR A 204 19.96 -16.89 -8.50
C TYR A 204 20.63 -15.52 -8.30
N GLU A 205 20.02 -14.47 -8.84
CA GLU A 205 20.30 -13.09 -8.43
C GLU A 205 19.24 -12.65 -7.43
N TYR A 206 19.67 -12.08 -6.30
CA TYR A 206 18.78 -11.61 -5.24
C TYR A 206 18.75 -10.09 -5.20
N LEU A 207 17.57 -9.53 -5.40
CA LEU A 207 17.35 -8.10 -5.50
C LEU A 207 16.53 -7.61 -4.31
N LEU A 208 17.04 -6.62 -3.57
CA LEU A 208 16.32 -5.97 -2.48
C LEU A 208 16.10 -4.49 -2.84
N PRO A 209 14.90 -4.12 -3.29
CA PRO A 209 14.55 -2.72 -3.55
C PRO A 209 14.58 -1.90 -2.27
N VAL A 210 15.32 -0.78 -2.29
CA VAL A 210 15.44 0.13 -1.14
C VAL A 210 14.19 1.02 -1.07
N ALA A 211 13.38 0.82 -0.05
CA ALA A 211 12.22 1.69 0.17
C ALA A 211 12.67 3.13 0.50
N PRO A 212 11.97 4.18 0.04
CA PRO A 212 12.36 5.58 0.27
C PRO A 212 12.46 6.00 1.75
N THR A 213 11.93 5.19 2.64
CA THR A 213 11.93 5.39 4.11
C THR A 213 13.10 4.73 4.82
N LEU A 214 13.95 4.02 4.07
CA LEU A 214 15.08 3.24 4.58
C LEU A 214 16.39 3.72 3.95
N SER A 215 17.51 3.51 4.64
CA SER A 215 18.82 3.73 4.05
C SER A 215 19.51 2.41 3.69
N PRO A 216 20.40 2.41 2.68
CA PRO A 216 21.22 1.25 2.36
C PRO A 216 22.04 0.74 3.55
N GLU A 217 22.62 1.65 4.35
CA GLU A 217 23.44 1.32 5.51
C GLU A 217 22.64 0.57 6.58
N PHE A 218 21.38 0.98 6.79
CA PHE A 218 20.45 0.27 7.67
C PHE A 218 20.23 -1.17 7.18
N LEU A 219 19.94 -1.34 5.89
CA LEU A 219 19.71 -2.67 5.30
C LEU A 219 20.93 -3.56 5.37
N TYR A 220 22.15 -3.03 5.06
CA TYR A 220 23.40 -3.79 5.18
C TYR A 220 23.65 -4.26 6.61
N ARG A 221 23.39 -3.42 7.60
CA ARG A 221 23.52 -3.81 9.01
C ARG A 221 22.55 -4.94 9.36
N GLU A 222 21.27 -4.77 9.05
CA GLU A 222 20.24 -5.78 9.38
C GLU A 222 20.44 -7.10 8.61
N MET A 223 21.08 -7.10 7.43
CA MET A 223 21.50 -8.31 6.72
C MET A 223 22.70 -8.99 7.40
N GLY A 224 23.57 -8.21 8.03
CA GLY A 224 24.76 -8.69 8.73
C GLY A 224 24.49 -9.38 10.06
N GLU A 225 23.28 -9.31 10.58
CA GLU A 225 22.85 -9.91 11.84
C GLU A 225 21.84 -11.05 11.57
N ASP A 226 21.85 -12.10 12.38
CA ASP A 226 20.83 -13.17 12.33
C ASP A 226 19.55 -12.74 13.07
N GLU A 227 18.59 -13.66 13.25
CA GLU A 227 17.33 -13.38 13.95
C GLU A 227 17.52 -13.05 15.45
N MET A 228 18.65 -13.44 16.04
CA MET A 228 19.02 -13.20 17.44
C MET A 228 19.83 -11.92 17.61
N GLY A 229 20.24 -11.30 16.47
CA GLY A 229 21.09 -10.11 16.45
C GLY A 229 22.59 -10.42 16.51
N ASP A 230 22.98 -11.70 16.34
CA ASP A 230 24.35 -12.11 16.28
C ASP A 230 24.94 -11.90 14.87
N PRO A 231 26.24 -11.54 14.75
CA PRO A 231 26.89 -11.37 13.46
C PRO A 231 26.87 -12.66 12.63
N ARG A 232 26.41 -12.56 11.36
CA ARG A 232 26.44 -13.71 10.43
C ARG A 232 27.86 -14.04 10.02
N MET A 233 28.15 -15.32 9.97
CA MET A 233 29.45 -15.83 9.49
C MET A 233 29.57 -15.73 7.97
N GLU A 234 28.44 -15.79 7.22
CA GLU A 234 28.38 -15.72 5.77
C GLU A 234 27.27 -14.74 5.35
N LEU A 235 27.60 -13.86 4.41
CA LEU A 235 26.65 -12.92 3.82
C LEU A 235 26.33 -13.35 2.39
N PRO A 236 25.05 -13.50 2.05
CA PRO A 236 24.66 -13.77 0.68
C PRO A 236 24.85 -12.53 -0.20
N ASP A 237 25.08 -12.74 -1.50
CA ASP A 237 25.18 -11.65 -2.49
C ASP A 237 23.80 -11.10 -2.83
N ILE A 238 23.28 -10.22 -1.98
CA ILE A 238 22.01 -9.50 -2.18
C ILE A 238 22.30 -8.10 -2.73
N LYS A 239 21.77 -7.81 -3.92
CA LYS A 239 21.95 -6.51 -4.57
C LYS A 239 20.85 -5.53 -4.10
N LEU A 240 21.25 -4.43 -3.48
CA LEU A 240 20.34 -3.32 -3.21
C LEU A 240 20.05 -2.57 -4.53
N VAL A 241 18.77 -2.41 -4.87
CA VAL A 241 18.34 -1.76 -6.11
C VAL A 241 17.39 -0.59 -5.81
N PRO A 242 17.35 0.46 -6.66
CA PRO A 242 16.62 1.69 -6.33
C PRO A 242 15.11 1.54 -6.44
N ASP A 243 14.60 0.77 -7.43
CA ASP A 243 13.20 0.75 -7.82
C ASP A 243 12.58 -0.64 -7.68
N ALA A 244 11.44 -0.72 -6.96
CA ALA A 244 10.73 -1.97 -6.74
C ALA A 244 10.01 -2.48 -8.01
N LEU A 245 9.42 -1.61 -8.83
CA LEU A 245 8.61 -2.05 -9.96
C LEU A 245 9.43 -2.77 -11.05
N PRO A 246 10.59 -2.25 -11.51
CA PRO A 246 11.45 -3.01 -12.43
C PRO A 246 11.99 -4.30 -11.82
N ALA A 247 12.36 -4.28 -10.53
CA ALA A 247 12.81 -5.46 -9.82
C ALA A 247 11.73 -6.55 -9.80
N LEU A 248 10.48 -6.20 -9.45
CA LEU A 248 9.33 -7.10 -9.52
C LEU A 248 9.10 -7.62 -10.93
N TYR A 249 9.00 -6.71 -11.91
CA TYR A 249 8.64 -7.03 -13.30
C TYR A 249 9.59 -8.04 -13.94
N HIS A 250 10.88 -7.90 -13.67
CA HIS A 250 11.92 -8.78 -14.23
C HIS A 250 12.26 -10.00 -13.38
N SER A 251 11.74 -10.08 -12.14
CA SER A 251 12.00 -11.21 -11.26
C SER A 251 11.18 -12.45 -11.62
N ARG A 252 11.80 -13.60 -11.48
CA ARG A 252 11.15 -14.90 -11.64
C ARG A 252 10.12 -15.15 -10.54
N THR A 253 10.47 -14.76 -9.31
CA THR A 253 9.63 -14.88 -8.11
C THR A 253 10.06 -13.88 -7.04
N GLY A 254 9.34 -13.84 -5.91
CA GLY A 254 9.71 -12.98 -4.79
C GLY A 254 9.36 -13.55 -3.42
N ILE A 255 10.02 -12.99 -2.39
CA ILE A 255 9.66 -13.14 -0.98
C ILE A 255 9.17 -11.76 -0.52
N ILE A 256 7.89 -11.63 -0.23
CA ILE A 256 7.26 -10.32 -0.08
C ILE A 256 6.49 -10.23 1.23
N ALA A 257 6.84 -9.26 2.07
CA ALA A 257 6.11 -8.97 3.29
C ALA A 257 4.66 -8.52 3.01
N SER A 258 3.75 -8.88 3.91
CA SER A 258 2.35 -8.47 3.83
C SER A 258 2.21 -6.94 3.75
N GLY A 259 1.39 -6.47 2.81
CA GLY A 259 1.13 -5.05 2.59
C GLY A 259 0.87 -4.71 1.13
N THR A 260 0.99 -3.44 0.78
CA THR A 260 0.78 -2.91 -0.58
C THR A 260 1.72 -3.56 -1.62
N ALA A 261 2.92 -3.97 -1.19
CA ALA A 261 3.90 -4.65 -2.04
C ALA A 261 3.33 -5.93 -2.69
N THR A 262 2.40 -6.64 -2.03
CA THR A 262 1.74 -7.82 -2.61
C THR A 262 0.83 -7.45 -3.79
N VAL A 263 0.22 -6.25 -3.75
CA VAL A 263 -0.56 -5.71 -4.86
C VAL A 263 0.36 -5.28 -6.01
N GLU A 264 1.49 -4.62 -5.71
CA GLU A 264 2.50 -4.25 -6.72
C GLU A 264 3.04 -5.49 -7.45
N ALA A 265 3.34 -6.57 -6.72
CA ALA A 265 3.75 -7.84 -7.32
C ALA A 265 2.67 -8.42 -8.25
N ALA A 266 1.40 -8.36 -7.85
CA ALA A 266 0.30 -8.78 -8.72
C ALA A 266 0.22 -7.92 -9.99
N MET A 267 0.39 -6.59 -9.89
CA MET A 267 0.39 -5.70 -11.05
C MET A 267 1.54 -6.01 -12.02
N MET A 268 2.69 -6.41 -11.51
CA MET A 268 3.84 -6.84 -12.30
C MET A 268 3.77 -8.31 -12.74
N SER A 269 2.75 -9.05 -12.31
CA SER A 269 2.56 -10.49 -12.60
C SER A 269 3.72 -11.34 -12.08
N THR A 270 4.30 -10.97 -10.95
CA THR A 270 5.40 -11.67 -10.31
C THR A 270 4.86 -12.68 -9.29
N PRO A 271 5.05 -13.99 -9.45
CA PRO A 271 4.74 -14.99 -8.43
C PRO A 271 5.55 -14.76 -7.15
N PHE A 272 4.98 -15.04 -5.98
CA PHE A 272 5.69 -14.80 -4.73
C PHE A 272 5.17 -15.64 -3.56
N VAL A 273 6.01 -15.75 -2.53
CA VAL A 273 5.63 -16.23 -1.21
C VAL A 273 5.41 -15.00 -0.32
N MET A 274 4.22 -14.88 0.26
CA MET A 274 3.95 -13.82 1.23
C MET A 274 4.45 -14.24 2.61
N VAL A 275 5.18 -13.33 3.24
CA VAL A 275 5.72 -13.50 4.58
C VAL A 275 5.24 -12.39 5.52
N TYR A 276 5.08 -12.72 6.81
CA TYR A 276 4.69 -11.70 7.77
C TYR A 276 5.06 -12.11 9.19
N ARG A 277 5.88 -11.29 9.84
CA ARG A 277 6.21 -11.45 11.26
C ARG A 277 6.08 -10.12 11.99
N VAL A 278 5.48 -10.16 13.15
CA VAL A 278 5.43 -9.07 14.13
C VAL A 278 5.86 -9.59 15.49
N SER A 279 6.19 -8.69 16.42
CA SER A 279 6.58 -9.12 17.76
C SER A 279 5.50 -10.00 18.41
N PRO A 280 5.88 -11.01 19.22
CA PRO A 280 4.93 -11.94 19.85
C PRO A 280 3.81 -11.22 20.61
N LEU A 281 4.15 -10.15 21.33
CA LEU A 281 3.17 -9.33 22.06
C LEU A 281 2.18 -8.65 21.09
N THR A 282 2.67 -8.09 19.98
CA THR A 282 1.82 -7.46 18.95
C THR A 282 0.88 -8.48 18.33
N TYR A 283 1.40 -9.68 18.05
CA TYR A 283 0.61 -10.77 17.48
C TYR A 283 -0.47 -11.26 18.45
N ALA A 284 -0.10 -11.54 19.70
CA ALA A 284 -1.03 -12.00 20.74
C ALA A 284 -2.17 -10.99 20.98
N LEU A 285 -1.86 -9.69 21.01
CA LEU A 285 -2.86 -8.64 21.17
C LEU A 285 -3.68 -8.40 19.89
N GLY A 286 -3.08 -8.60 18.71
CA GLY A 286 -3.72 -8.36 17.41
C GLY A 286 -4.60 -9.52 16.94
N LYS A 287 -4.13 -10.75 17.09
CA LYS A 287 -4.80 -11.97 16.59
C LYS A 287 -6.30 -12.06 16.88
N PRO A 288 -6.79 -11.80 18.11
CA PRO A 288 -8.23 -11.84 18.39
C PRO A 288 -9.05 -10.74 17.69
N ARG A 289 -8.37 -9.69 17.23
CA ARG A 289 -9.00 -8.52 16.59
C ARG A 289 -8.98 -8.57 15.08
N ILE A 290 -8.12 -9.42 14.50
CA ILE A 290 -8.03 -9.66 13.05
C ILE A 290 -9.20 -10.58 12.65
N LYS A 291 -10.05 -10.11 11.76
CA LYS A 291 -11.26 -10.82 11.31
C LYS A 291 -11.26 -11.08 9.80
N VAL A 292 -10.09 -11.20 9.23
CA VAL A 292 -9.93 -11.48 7.80
C VAL A 292 -9.41 -12.91 7.60
N PRO A 293 -9.85 -13.60 6.54
CA PRO A 293 -9.42 -14.98 6.28
C PRO A 293 -7.98 -15.09 5.76
N TYR A 294 -7.42 -14.00 5.25
CA TYR A 294 -6.09 -13.97 4.63
C TYR A 294 -5.30 -12.75 5.09
N PHE A 295 -3.96 -12.85 5.07
CA PHE A 295 -3.02 -11.77 5.36
C PHE A 295 -2.47 -11.11 4.09
N ALA A 296 -2.38 -11.83 2.97
CA ALA A 296 -1.99 -11.28 1.69
C ALA A 296 -3.18 -10.53 1.06
N MET A 297 -2.96 -9.27 0.65
CA MET A 297 -4.00 -8.49 -0.01
C MET A 297 -4.53 -9.18 -1.27
N VAL A 298 -3.67 -9.84 -2.02
CA VAL A 298 -4.08 -10.57 -3.25
C VAL A 298 -5.05 -11.71 -2.95
N ASN A 299 -4.86 -12.43 -1.84
CA ASN A 299 -5.75 -13.51 -1.40
C ASN A 299 -7.10 -12.95 -0.93
N LEU A 300 -7.08 -11.82 -0.18
CA LEU A 300 -8.29 -11.11 0.23
C LEU A 300 -9.10 -10.60 -0.96
N ILE A 301 -8.45 -10.03 -1.96
CA ILE A 301 -9.09 -9.50 -3.17
C ILE A 301 -9.71 -10.63 -4.00
N ALA A 302 -8.98 -11.74 -4.12
CA ALA A 302 -9.47 -12.91 -4.86
C ALA A 302 -10.56 -13.70 -4.12
N GLY A 303 -10.63 -13.58 -2.79
CA GLY A 303 -11.48 -14.40 -1.95
C GLY A 303 -11.00 -15.84 -1.76
N GLU A 304 -9.78 -16.14 -2.22
CA GLU A 304 -9.15 -17.47 -2.11
C GLU A 304 -7.63 -17.36 -2.00
N ARG A 305 -6.97 -18.49 -1.68
CA ARG A 305 -5.52 -18.55 -1.51
C ARG A 305 -4.80 -18.69 -2.85
N ILE A 306 -4.43 -17.58 -3.47
CA ILE A 306 -3.64 -17.53 -4.71
C ILE A 306 -2.16 -17.74 -4.40
N VAL A 307 -1.64 -17.06 -3.36
CA VAL A 307 -0.25 -17.13 -2.94
C VAL A 307 -0.14 -17.80 -1.57
N PRO A 308 0.95 -18.51 -1.28
CA PRO A 308 1.22 -19.03 0.06
C PRO A 308 1.44 -17.88 1.04
N GLU A 309 0.96 -18.07 2.28
CA GLU A 309 1.13 -17.14 3.39
C GLU A 309 1.89 -17.84 4.51
N LEU A 310 3.08 -17.35 4.81
CA LEU A 310 3.90 -17.80 5.93
C LEU A 310 3.90 -16.71 7.01
N VAL A 311 3.19 -16.99 8.10
CA VAL A 311 2.91 -15.98 9.13
C VAL A 311 3.44 -16.45 10.48
N GLN A 312 4.20 -15.61 11.17
CA GLN A 312 4.78 -15.87 12.50
C GLN A 312 5.65 -17.15 12.51
N ASP A 313 5.21 -18.18 13.21
CA ASP A 313 5.94 -19.44 13.39
C ASP A 313 6.02 -20.26 12.09
N ASP A 314 5.10 -20.02 11.14
CA ASP A 314 5.17 -20.64 9.81
C ASP A 314 6.22 -19.98 8.91
N PHE A 315 6.70 -18.79 9.24
CA PHE A 315 7.73 -18.08 8.49
C PHE A 315 9.12 -18.56 8.93
N THR A 316 9.56 -19.66 8.35
CA THR A 316 10.93 -20.21 8.48
C THR A 316 11.61 -20.28 7.12
N ALA A 317 12.95 -20.29 7.11
CA ALA A 317 13.73 -20.35 5.87
C ALA A 317 13.40 -21.60 5.04
N GLU A 318 13.27 -22.75 5.68
CA GLU A 318 12.97 -24.04 5.01
C GLU A 318 11.59 -24.00 4.35
N ARG A 319 10.58 -23.42 5.02
CA ARG A 319 9.24 -23.29 4.45
C ARG A 319 9.21 -22.32 3.28
N VAL A 320 9.92 -21.18 3.38
CA VAL A 320 10.06 -20.23 2.28
C VAL A 320 10.68 -20.91 1.06
N VAL A 321 11.80 -21.62 1.26
CA VAL A 321 12.50 -22.35 0.18
C VAL A 321 11.60 -23.43 -0.42
N ASN A 322 10.87 -24.19 0.41
CA ASN A 322 9.94 -25.19 -0.07
C ASN A 322 8.84 -24.62 -0.97
N GLU A 323 8.23 -23.49 -0.58
CA GLU A 323 7.22 -22.82 -1.40
C GLU A 323 7.84 -22.21 -2.68
N LEU A 324 9.04 -21.63 -2.61
CA LEU A 324 9.75 -21.09 -3.78
C LEU A 324 10.08 -22.19 -4.80
N ASN A 325 10.53 -23.36 -4.35
CA ASN A 325 10.85 -24.48 -5.21
C ASN A 325 9.65 -25.00 -6.00
N GLN A 326 8.41 -24.73 -5.56
CA GLN A 326 7.20 -25.08 -6.28
C GLN A 326 6.82 -24.06 -7.37
N ILE A 327 7.33 -22.83 -7.30
CA ILE A 327 6.97 -21.74 -8.22
C ILE A 327 8.16 -21.21 -9.04
N LEU A 328 9.40 -21.58 -8.71
CA LEU A 328 10.59 -21.29 -9.48
C LEU A 328 10.60 -22.02 -10.84
N PRO A 329 10.36 -23.33 -10.92
CA PRO A 329 10.25 -24.01 -12.20
C PRO A 329 8.93 -23.66 -12.91
N ASP A 330 8.91 -23.85 -14.23
CA ASP A 330 7.65 -23.87 -14.95
C ASP A 330 6.86 -25.12 -14.59
N GLY A 331 5.56 -24.94 -14.37
CA GLY A 331 4.70 -26.04 -13.96
C GLY A 331 3.32 -25.56 -13.48
N PRO A 332 2.43 -26.51 -13.12
CA PRO A 332 1.03 -26.21 -12.80
C PRO A 332 0.88 -25.23 -11.63
N ARG A 333 1.70 -25.34 -10.59
CA ARG A 333 1.63 -24.48 -9.40
C ARG A 333 1.92 -23.01 -9.74
N ARG A 334 2.98 -22.79 -10.53
CA ARG A 334 3.32 -21.47 -11.03
C ARG A 334 2.23 -20.90 -11.93
N GLN A 335 1.73 -21.70 -12.87
CA GLN A 335 0.70 -21.29 -13.81
C GLN A 335 -0.60 -20.89 -13.09
N THR A 336 -1.07 -21.69 -12.14
CA THR A 336 -2.24 -21.37 -11.33
C THR A 336 -2.06 -20.05 -10.56
N MET A 337 -0.87 -19.80 -9.99
CA MET A 337 -0.58 -18.54 -9.31
C MET A 337 -0.62 -17.35 -10.27
N LEU A 338 -0.01 -17.45 -11.45
CA LEU A 338 -0.05 -16.40 -12.47
C LEU A 338 -1.48 -16.06 -12.90
N GLU A 339 -2.32 -17.06 -13.14
CA GLU A 339 -3.74 -16.88 -13.46
C GLU A 339 -4.49 -16.17 -12.32
N GLY A 340 -4.20 -16.55 -11.08
CA GLY A 340 -4.75 -15.89 -9.90
C GLY A 340 -4.33 -14.41 -9.81
N LEU A 341 -3.07 -14.08 -10.07
CA LEU A 341 -2.57 -12.71 -10.07
C LEU A 341 -3.20 -11.86 -11.19
N VAL A 342 -3.40 -12.44 -12.38
CA VAL A 342 -4.13 -11.79 -13.49
C VAL A 342 -5.56 -11.48 -13.08
N ARG A 343 -6.24 -12.41 -12.40
CA ARG A 343 -7.59 -12.19 -11.89
C ARG A 343 -7.63 -11.06 -10.85
N VAL A 344 -6.69 -11.00 -9.91
CA VAL A 344 -6.56 -9.89 -8.95
C VAL A 344 -6.38 -8.56 -9.68
N LYS A 345 -5.51 -8.50 -10.68
CA LYS A 345 -5.30 -7.31 -11.50
C LYS A 345 -6.59 -6.83 -12.18
N THR A 346 -7.39 -7.76 -12.68
CA THR A 346 -8.69 -7.45 -13.29
C THR A 346 -9.68 -6.91 -12.26
N LEU A 347 -9.80 -7.55 -11.10
CA LEU A 347 -10.71 -7.14 -10.02
C LEU A 347 -10.39 -5.75 -9.46
N LEU A 348 -9.12 -5.34 -9.49
CA LEU A 348 -8.69 -4.03 -8.97
C LEU A 348 -8.89 -2.87 -9.96
N ARG A 349 -9.05 -3.15 -11.26
CA ARG A 349 -9.14 -2.09 -12.27
C ARG A 349 -10.44 -1.31 -12.20
N SER A 350 -11.57 -1.97 -12.31
CA SER A 350 -12.87 -1.29 -12.40
C SER A 350 -14.00 -2.22 -11.99
N PRO A 351 -15.09 -1.71 -11.39
CA PRO A 351 -16.34 -2.45 -11.22
C PRO A 351 -16.99 -2.81 -12.57
N ASP A 352 -16.81 -1.98 -13.59
CA ASP A 352 -17.20 -2.26 -14.98
C ASP A 352 -15.93 -2.44 -15.84
N LEU A 353 -15.72 -3.66 -16.30
CA LEU A 353 -14.58 -4.01 -17.17
C LEU A 353 -14.58 -3.27 -18.52
N ARG A 354 -15.72 -2.67 -18.91
CA ARG A 354 -15.83 -1.85 -20.13
C ARG A 354 -15.38 -0.41 -19.91
N ASP A 355 -15.22 0.02 -18.66
CA ASP A 355 -14.70 1.35 -18.31
C ASP A 355 -13.18 1.30 -18.15
N PRO A 356 -12.41 1.71 -19.17
CA PRO A 356 -10.94 1.68 -19.12
C PRO A 356 -10.36 2.89 -18.34
N ARG A 357 -11.21 3.81 -17.88
CA ARG A 357 -10.74 5.04 -17.24
C ARG A 357 -10.02 4.77 -15.92
N PRO A 358 -9.08 5.63 -15.54
CA PRO A 358 -8.40 5.55 -14.27
C PRO A 358 -9.31 5.66 -13.03
N ALA A 359 -8.90 5.07 -11.90
CA ALA A 359 -9.61 5.16 -10.62
C ALA A 359 -9.86 6.62 -10.20
N ALA A 360 -8.90 7.50 -10.45
CA ALA A 360 -9.04 8.94 -10.17
C ALA A 360 -10.15 9.60 -11.00
N GLU A 361 -10.34 9.18 -12.25
CA GLU A 361 -11.44 9.67 -13.11
C GLU A 361 -12.80 9.23 -12.61
N ARG A 362 -12.93 7.95 -12.24
CA ARG A 362 -14.16 7.41 -11.64
C ARG A 362 -14.44 8.04 -10.28
N ALA A 363 -13.39 8.29 -9.48
CA ALA A 363 -13.53 9.01 -8.22
C ALA A 363 -14.03 10.44 -8.44
N ALA A 364 -13.54 11.15 -9.47
CA ALA A 364 -14.01 12.47 -9.84
C ALA A 364 -15.49 12.45 -10.24
N ASP A 365 -15.95 11.44 -11.03
CA ASP A 365 -17.37 11.28 -11.37
C ASP A 365 -18.25 11.16 -10.12
N GLU A 366 -17.84 10.32 -9.19
CA GLU A 366 -18.61 10.10 -7.96
C GLU A 366 -18.63 11.32 -7.04
N ILE A 367 -17.60 12.15 -7.09
CA ILE A 367 -17.54 13.43 -6.37
C ILE A 367 -18.55 14.43 -6.97
N PHE A 368 -18.57 14.60 -8.29
CA PHE A 368 -19.54 15.50 -8.95
C PHE A 368 -20.98 15.04 -8.75
N ARG A 369 -21.27 13.74 -8.84
CA ARG A 369 -22.60 13.19 -8.52
C ARG A 369 -23.04 13.51 -7.10
N SER A 370 -22.09 13.54 -6.15
CA SER A 370 -22.41 13.85 -4.74
C SER A 370 -22.77 15.33 -4.52
N GLN A 371 -22.28 16.24 -5.37
CA GLN A 371 -22.62 17.65 -5.32
C GLN A 371 -23.96 17.95 -5.99
N GLY A 372 -24.30 17.26 -7.08
CA GLY A 372 -25.56 17.45 -7.82
C GLY A 372 -26.83 16.90 -7.13
N THR A 373 -26.69 16.12 -6.06
CA THR A 373 -27.82 15.61 -5.26
C THR A 373 -28.24 16.53 -4.11
N GLY A 374 -27.56 17.67 -3.93
CA GLY A 374 -27.85 18.65 -2.87
C GLY A 374 -28.95 19.68 -3.20
N ASP A 375 -29.43 19.71 -4.44
CA ASP A 375 -30.45 20.65 -4.93
C ASP A 375 -31.83 19.99 -5.21
N ARG A 376 -32.28 19.08 -4.34
CA ARG A 376 -33.67 18.59 -4.36
C ARG A 376 -34.25 18.52 -2.96
#